data_88289873ff05368050d5800ecc7bc354
#
_entry.id   88289873ff05368050d5800ecc7bc354
#
_cell.length_a   1.000
_cell.length_b   1.000
_cell.length_c   1.000
_cell.angle_alpha   90.00
_cell.angle_beta   90.00
_cell.angle_gamma   90.00
#
_symmetry.space_group_name_H-M   'P 1'
#
loop_
_entity.id
_entity.type
_entity.pdbx_description
1 polymer ?
#
loop_
_entity_poly.entity_id
_entity_poly.type
_entity_poly.pdbx_seq_one_letter_code
_entity_poly.pdbx_strand_id
1 'polypeptide(L)'
;IRWGHRVEAVTPLSDGAELAVTADEGGAYTLRAEWLVACDGARSTVRDRLGLDFEGRVFEDNFLIADIRMKHEMPTERWFWFDPPFHRNQSVLLHMQPDNVWRVDFQLGWDADPEVEKRPENIKPRIDALLGADAKYTLEWASGYTFACLRMEKFRYGRVLFAGDSAHGVSPFGARGANSGIQDAEN
;
A
#
# COMPACT_ATOMS: atom_id res chain seq x y z
N ILE A 1 19.59 -10.50 -7.23
CA ILE A 1 19.10 -9.11 -7.15
C ILE A 1 20.25 -8.20 -7.51
N ARG A 2 19.99 -7.21 -8.36
CA ARG A 2 20.91 -6.12 -8.68
C ARG A 2 20.38 -4.85 -8.05
N TRP A 3 21.03 -4.40 -6.99
CA TRP A 3 20.70 -3.15 -6.32
C TRP A 3 21.26 -1.96 -7.09
N GLY A 4 20.63 -0.79 -6.97
CA GLY A 4 21.07 0.42 -7.66
C GLY A 4 20.87 0.40 -9.18
N HIS A 5 20.01 -0.49 -9.70
CA HIS A 5 19.68 -0.56 -11.11
C HIS A 5 18.22 -0.19 -11.33
N ARG A 6 17.98 0.82 -12.16
CA ARG A 6 16.65 1.35 -12.47
C ARG A 6 16.32 1.13 -13.95
N VAL A 7 15.13 0.61 -14.20
CA VAL A 7 14.56 0.52 -15.55
C VAL A 7 13.98 1.88 -15.93
N GLU A 8 14.49 2.48 -17.00
CA GLU A 8 14.07 3.78 -17.50
C GLU A 8 13.11 3.67 -18.70
N ALA A 9 13.28 2.64 -19.51
CA ALA A 9 12.43 2.39 -20.66
C ALA A 9 12.26 0.90 -20.91
N VAL A 10 11.14 0.55 -21.55
CA VAL A 10 10.82 -0.80 -21.99
C VAL A 10 10.34 -0.76 -23.43
N THR A 11 10.95 -1.58 -24.28
CA THR A 11 10.55 -1.76 -25.67
C THR A 11 10.11 -3.21 -25.86
N PRO A 12 8.81 -3.47 -26.08
CA PRO A 12 8.35 -4.81 -26.41
C PRO A 12 8.89 -5.27 -27.76
N LEU A 13 9.32 -6.52 -27.82
CA LEU A 13 9.75 -7.18 -29.04
C LEU A 13 8.82 -8.37 -29.35
N SER A 14 8.85 -8.88 -30.56
CA SER A 14 8.05 -10.05 -30.94
C SER A 14 8.43 -11.31 -30.16
N ASP A 15 9.69 -11.40 -29.75
CA ASP A 15 10.30 -12.55 -29.07
C ASP A 15 10.78 -12.23 -27.66
N GLY A 16 10.52 -11.04 -27.13
CA GLY A 16 10.99 -10.64 -25.82
C GLY A 16 10.66 -9.20 -25.43
N ALA A 17 11.51 -8.63 -24.61
CA ALA A 17 11.49 -7.21 -24.24
C ALA A 17 12.94 -6.71 -24.11
N GLU A 18 13.15 -5.45 -24.49
CA GLU A 18 14.39 -4.74 -24.30
C GLU A 18 14.19 -3.64 -23.27
N LEU A 19 15.11 -3.54 -22.30
CA LEU A 19 15.05 -2.59 -21.20
C LEU A 19 16.29 -1.68 -21.25
N ALA A 20 16.06 -0.38 -21.17
CA ALA A 20 17.11 0.56 -20.85
C ALA A 20 17.24 0.66 -19.33
N VAL A 21 18.43 0.43 -18.82
CA VAL A 21 18.70 0.38 -17.38
C VAL A 21 19.81 1.37 -17.03
N THR A 22 19.62 2.15 -15.98
CA THR A 22 20.62 3.02 -15.38
C THR A 22 21.13 2.39 -14.08
N ALA A 23 22.44 2.37 -13.89
CA ALA A 23 23.10 1.91 -12.66
C ALA A 23 23.66 3.10 -11.87
N ASP A 24 23.52 3.07 -10.54
CA ASP A 24 24.00 4.15 -9.66
C ASP A 24 25.53 4.32 -9.74
N GLU A 25 26.29 3.24 -9.93
CA GLU A 25 27.76 3.24 -9.97
C GLU A 25 28.35 3.29 -11.38
N GLY A 26 27.62 3.71 -12.38
CA GLY A 26 28.32 3.91 -13.64
C GLY A 26 27.63 3.44 -14.90
N GLY A 27 26.70 4.20 -15.31
CA GLY A 27 26.30 4.21 -16.68
C GLY A 27 24.97 3.53 -16.96
N ALA A 28 24.57 3.63 -18.20
CA ALA A 28 23.37 3.00 -18.73
C ALA A 28 23.76 1.79 -19.57
N TYR A 29 22.92 0.77 -19.57
CA TYR A 29 23.06 -0.39 -20.42
C TYR A 29 21.70 -0.90 -20.88
N THR A 30 21.71 -1.73 -21.91
CA THR A 30 20.52 -2.40 -22.41
C THR A 30 20.50 -3.85 -21.96
N LEU A 31 19.35 -4.30 -21.47
CA LEU A 31 19.08 -5.69 -21.12
C LEU A 31 17.99 -6.23 -22.06
N ARG A 32 18.22 -7.38 -22.66
CA ARG A 32 17.22 -8.10 -23.43
C ARG A 32 16.82 -9.39 -22.72
N ALA A 33 15.52 -9.65 -22.62
CA ALA A 33 14.96 -10.83 -22.01
C ALA A 33 13.84 -11.41 -22.89
N GLU A 34 13.67 -12.73 -22.87
CA GLU A 34 12.55 -13.38 -23.56
C GLU A 34 11.21 -13.05 -22.89
N TRP A 35 11.24 -12.88 -21.59
CA TRP A 35 10.09 -12.48 -20.78
C TRP A 35 10.47 -11.40 -19.78
N LEU A 36 9.59 -10.45 -19.62
CA LEU A 36 9.66 -9.43 -18.56
C LEU A 36 8.48 -9.63 -17.62
N VAL A 37 8.75 -9.74 -16.32
CA VAL A 37 7.72 -9.72 -15.28
C VAL A 37 7.86 -8.40 -14.52
N ALA A 38 6.88 -7.51 -14.66
CA ALA A 38 6.83 -6.24 -13.96
C ALA A 38 6.21 -6.44 -12.58
N CYS A 39 7.02 -6.24 -11.54
CA CYS A 39 6.62 -6.29 -10.13
C CYS A 39 6.99 -4.96 -9.43
N ASP A 40 6.91 -3.85 -10.14
CA ASP A 40 7.40 -2.53 -9.74
C ASP A 40 6.34 -1.67 -9.03
N GLY A 41 5.26 -2.32 -8.57
CA GLY A 41 4.30 -1.73 -7.63
C GLY A 41 3.23 -0.84 -8.28
N ALA A 42 2.43 -0.20 -7.45
CA ALA A 42 1.26 0.58 -7.87
C ALA A 42 1.59 1.73 -8.84
N ARG A 43 2.80 2.30 -8.73
CA ARG A 43 3.33 3.34 -9.63
C ARG A 43 4.25 2.74 -10.68
N SER A 44 3.86 1.62 -11.28
CA SER A 44 4.67 0.86 -12.24
C SER A 44 5.21 1.72 -13.37
N THR A 45 6.52 1.83 -13.44
CA THR A 45 7.23 2.46 -14.55
C THR A 45 7.02 1.68 -15.83
N VAL A 46 7.01 0.35 -15.76
CA VAL A 46 6.79 -0.52 -16.93
C VAL A 46 5.40 -0.27 -17.53
N ARG A 47 4.35 -0.21 -16.69
CA ARG A 47 2.98 0.07 -17.15
C ARG A 47 2.90 1.44 -17.84
N ASP A 48 3.46 2.47 -17.18
CA ASP A 48 3.47 3.85 -17.70
C ASP A 48 4.20 3.94 -19.05
N ARG A 49 5.38 3.34 -19.17
CA ARG A 49 6.19 3.36 -20.40
C ARG A 49 5.55 2.62 -21.57
N LEU A 50 4.67 1.67 -21.28
CA LEU A 50 3.89 0.96 -22.31
C LEU A 50 2.57 1.65 -22.63
N GLY A 51 2.26 2.80 -22.00
CA GLY A 51 1.00 3.52 -22.21
C GLY A 51 -0.22 2.74 -21.76
N LEU A 52 -0.07 1.91 -20.71
CA LEU A 52 -1.13 1.07 -20.16
C LEU A 52 -1.70 1.71 -18.90
N ASP A 53 -3.00 1.61 -18.71
CA ASP A 53 -3.71 2.22 -17.61
C ASP A 53 -4.37 1.18 -16.69
N PHE A 54 -4.76 1.67 -15.53
CA PHE A 54 -5.67 0.98 -14.64
C PHE A 54 -7.12 1.31 -14.96
N GLU A 55 -7.96 0.31 -14.87
CA GLU A 55 -9.41 0.44 -14.83
C GLU A 55 -9.93 0.16 -13.43
N GLY A 56 -11.02 0.82 -13.02
CA GLY A 56 -11.66 0.56 -11.73
C GLY A 56 -12.15 1.80 -11.04
N ARG A 57 -12.20 1.75 -9.70
CA ARG A 57 -12.69 2.83 -8.86
C ARG A 57 -11.66 3.19 -7.80
N VAL A 58 -11.41 4.47 -7.66
CA VAL A 58 -10.81 5.03 -6.45
C VAL A 58 -11.94 5.21 -5.44
N PHE A 59 -11.80 4.61 -4.27
CA PHE A 59 -12.73 4.85 -3.16
C PHE A 59 -12.31 6.13 -2.46
N GLU A 60 -13.27 6.98 -2.17
CA GLU A 60 -13.02 8.24 -1.47
C GLU A 60 -12.91 8.03 0.05
N ASP A 61 -12.82 6.78 0.50
CA ASP A 61 -12.60 6.45 1.90
C ASP A 61 -11.15 6.73 2.29
N ASN A 62 -10.98 7.74 3.11
CA ASN A 62 -9.69 8.09 3.68
C ASN A 62 -9.48 7.32 4.99
N PHE A 63 -8.25 6.92 5.24
CA PHE A 63 -7.86 6.25 6.48
C PHE A 63 -6.62 6.91 7.08
N LEU A 64 -6.63 7.01 8.39
CA LEU A 64 -5.50 7.39 9.20
C LEU A 64 -4.98 6.14 9.90
N ILE A 65 -3.72 5.79 9.67
CA ILE A 65 -3.04 4.72 10.38
C ILE A 65 -2.08 5.36 11.38
N ALA A 66 -2.12 4.89 12.61
CA ALA A 66 -1.19 5.29 13.64
C ALA A 66 -0.58 4.06 14.32
N ASP A 67 0.74 3.98 14.36
CA ASP A 67 1.47 2.99 15.15
C ASP A 67 1.86 3.63 16.47
N ILE A 68 1.42 3.03 17.56
CA ILE A 68 1.72 3.46 18.92
C ILE A 68 2.45 2.36 19.69
N ARG A 69 3.39 2.74 20.49
CA ARG A 69 4.04 1.83 21.44
C ARG A 69 3.41 2.01 22.80
N MET A 70 2.79 0.95 23.31
CA MET A 70 2.22 0.93 24.64
C MET A 70 2.46 -0.40 25.33
N LYS A 71 2.68 -0.36 26.65
CA LYS A 71 2.61 -1.56 27.49
C LYS A 71 1.17 -1.68 27.97
N HIS A 72 0.44 -2.56 27.35
CA HIS A 72 -0.94 -2.83 27.72
C HIS A 72 -1.16 -4.33 27.85
N GLU A 73 -1.91 -4.75 28.88
CA GLU A 73 -2.29 -6.14 29.11
C GLU A 73 -3.54 -6.54 28.32
N MET A 74 -3.71 -5.99 27.10
CA MET A 74 -4.78 -6.42 26.20
C MET A 74 -4.43 -7.75 25.54
N PRO A 75 -5.41 -8.62 25.29
CA PRO A 75 -5.20 -9.82 24.52
C PRO A 75 -4.62 -9.48 23.12
N THR A 76 -3.75 -10.36 22.62
CA THR A 76 -3.20 -10.26 21.24
C THR A 76 -4.28 -10.61 20.24
N GLU A 77 -5.26 -9.74 20.13
CA GLU A 77 -6.45 -9.89 19.29
C GLU A 77 -6.54 -8.73 18.30
N ARG A 78 -7.39 -8.91 17.30
CA ARG A 78 -7.75 -7.86 16.36
C ARG A 78 -9.13 -7.34 16.73
N TRP A 79 -9.18 -6.07 17.16
CA TRP A 79 -10.40 -5.40 17.57
C TRP A 79 -10.92 -4.57 16.41
N PHE A 80 -12.19 -4.71 16.11
CA PHE A 80 -12.85 -3.94 15.07
C PHE A 80 -14.15 -3.33 15.62
N TRP A 81 -14.27 -2.02 15.52
CA TRP A 81 -15.46 -1.29 15.90
C TRP A 81 -16.14 -0.69 14.68
N PHE A 82 -17.44 -0.86 14.60
CA PHE A 82 -18.31 -0.21 13.64
C PHE A 82 -19.10 0.88 14.37
N ASP A 83 -18.98 2.14 13.93
CA ASP A 83 -19.65 3.30 14.51
C ASP A 83 -19.52 3.41 16.04
N PRO A 84 -18.31 3.36 16.60
CA PRO A 84 -18.15 3.47 18.05
C PRO A 84 -18.49 4.87 18.55
N PRO A 85 -18.92 5.01 19.83
CA PRO A 85 -19.27 6.32 20.40
C PRO A 85 -18.15 7.37 20.31
N PHE A 86 -16.90 6.92 20.34
CA PHE A 86 -15.71 7.77 20.29
C PHE A 86 -15.27 8.12 18.86
N HIS A 87 -15.88 7.50 17.82
CA HIS A 87 -15.57 7.76 16.41
C HIS A 87 -16.78 7.48 15.53
N ARG A 88 -17.77 8.38 15.62
CA ARG A 88 -19.09 8.21 15.01
C ARG A 88 -19.08 8.17 13.48
N ASN A 89 -19.98 7.33 12.93
CA ASN A 89 -20.18 7.08 11.50
C ASN A 89 -18.95 6.51 10.77
N GLN A 90 -17.95 6.03 11.51
CA GLN A 90 -16.68 5.56 10.99
C GLN A 90 -16.29 4.26 11.68
N SER A 91 -15.38 3.53 11.05
CA SER A 91 -14.82 2.29 11.61
C SER A 91 -13.48 2.55 12.25
N VAL A 92 -13.16 1.76 13.27
CA VAL A 92 -11.83 1.75 13.91
C VAL A 92 -11.34 0.32 14.03
N LEU A 93 -10.06 0.13 13.75
CA LEU A 93 -9.37 -1.14 13.92
C LEU A 93 -8.18 -0.95 14.85
N LEU A 94 -7.98 -1.87 15.78
CA LEU A 94 -6.80 -1.94 16.64
C LEU A 94 -6.24 -3.35 16.60
N HIS A 95 -4.94 -3.49 16.40
CA HIS A 95 -4.27 -4.78 16.50
C HIS A 95 -2.78 -4.65 16.85
N MET A 96 -2.28 -5.66 17.54
CA MET A 96 -0.89 -5.72 17.92
C MET A 96 0.00 -6.08 16.74
N GLN A 97 1.12 -5.38 16.64
CA GLN A 97 2.25 -5.65 15.77
C GLN A 97 3.41 -6.23 16.61
N PRO A 98 4.49 -6.73 16.02
CA PRO A 98 5.70 -7.07 16.76
C PRO A 98 6.21 -5.92 17.65
N ASP A 99 7.01 -6.24 18.66
CA ASP A 99 7.73 -5.28 19.52
C ASP A 99 6.84 -4.34 20.36
N ASN A 100 5.66 -4.80 20.78
CA ASN A 100 4.68 -4.03 21.55
C ASN A 100 4.19 -2.76 20.82
N VAL A 101 4.25 -2.77 19.53
CA VAL A 101 3.61 -1.75 18.69
C VAL A 101 2.16 -2.14 18.46
N TRP A 102 1.27 -1.17 18.58
CA TRP A 102 -0.16 -1.33 18.30
C TRP A 102 -0.54 -0.42 17.14
N ARG A 103 -1.14 -1.00 16.14
CA ARG A 103 -1.64 -0.25 14.98
C ARG A 103 -3.10 0.06 15.18
N VAL A 104 -3.42 1.34 15.02
CA VAL A 104 -4.79 1.84 15.01
C VAL A 104 -5.08 2.37 13.62
N ASP A 105 -6.14 1.87 12.98
CA ASP A 105 -6.64 2.38 11.71
C ASP A 105 -7.97 3.09 11.98
N PHE A 106 -8.03 4.39 11.72
CA PHE A 106 -9.24 5.18 11.80
C PHE A 106 -9.75 5.44 10.39
N GLN A 107 -10.97 4.98 10.08
CA GLN A 107 -11.66 5.47 8.89
C GLN A 107 -11.95 6.96 9.09
N LEU A 108 -11.70 7.76 8.08
CA LEU A 108 -11.94 9.21 8.10
C LEU A 108 -13.17 9.55 7.26
N GLY A 109 -13.77 10.70 7.53
CA GLY A 109 -14.84 11.25 6.68
C GLY A 109 -14.31 11.63 5.29
N TRP A 110 -15.22 11.72 4.35
CA TRP A 110 -14.94 12.03 2.94
C TRP A 110 -14.23 13.38 2.73
N ASP A 111 -14.54 14.35 3.60
CA ASP A 111 -13.98 15.69 3.56
C ASP A 111 -12.67 15.82 4.35
N ALA A 112 -12.21 14.74 4.98
CA ALA A 112 -11.01 14.76 5.79
C ALA A 112 -9.76 14.80 4.92
N ASP A 113 -8.85 15.73 5.19
CA ASP A 113 -7.52 15.77 4.58
C ASP A 113 -6.57 14.87 5.37
N PRO A 114 -6.12 13.74 4.80
CA PRO A 114 -5.22 12.81 5.48
C PRO A 114 -3.90 13.46 5.94
N GLU A 115 -3.43 14.49 5.24
CA GLU A 115 -2.19 15.22 5.60
C GLU A 115 -2.39 16.08 6.86
N VAL A 116 -3.59 16.59 7.07
CA VAL A 116 -3.97 17.31 8.30
C VAL A 116 -4.21 16.32 9.43
N GLU A 117 -4.97 15.26 9.16
CA GLU A 117 -5.40 14.29 10.14
C GLU A 117 -4.25 13.44 10.74
N LYS A 118 -3.16 13.25 10.00
CA LYS A 118 -1.96 12.53 10.48
C LYS A 118 -1.09 13.33 11.45
N ARG A 119 -1.39 14.60 11.71
CA ARG A 119 -0.62 15.41 12.67
C ARG A 119 -0.86 14.94 14.10
N PRO A 120 0.18 14.93 14.94
CA PRO A 120 0.07 14.44 16.33
C PRO A 120 -1.07 15.07 17.14
N GLU A 121 -1.32 16.36 16.93
CA GLU A 121 -2.42 17.09 17.59
C GLU A 121 -3.81 16.59 17.22
N ASN A 122 -3.99 16.00 16.03
CA ASN A 122 -5.25 15.42 15.57
C ASN A 122 -5.36 13.91 15.88
N ILE A 123 -4.23 13.22 15.96
CA ILE A 123 -4.17 11.78 16.30
C ILE A 123 -4.43 11.56 17.79
N LYS A 124 -3.75 12.34 18.65
CA LYS A 124 -3.78 12.14 20.09
C LYS A 124 -5.21 12.11 20.66
N PRO A 125 -6.10 13.05 20.36
CA PRO A 125 -7.47 13.01 20.89
C PRO A 125 -8.23 11.72 20.50
N ARG A 126 -7.99 11.17 19.30
CA ARG A 126 -8.63 9.93 18.84
C ARG A 126 -8.13 8.72 19.61
N ILE A 127 -6.81 8.65 19.84
CA ILE A 127 -6.21 7.55 20.61
C ILE A 127 -6.63 7.65 22.07
N ASP A 128 -6.65 8.84 22.67
CA ASP A 128 -7.11 9.07 24.03
C ASP A 128 -8.60 8.69 24.20
N ALA A 129 -9.43 8.93 23.16
CA ALA A 129 -10.83 8.54 23.17
C ALA A 129 -11.02 7.01 23.04
N LEU A 130 -10.12 6.34 22.34
CA LEU A 130 -10.13 4.88 22.16
C LEU A 130 -9.63 4.16 23.42
N LEU A 131 -8.50 4.60 23.99
CA LEU A 131 -7.78 3.90 25.06
C LEU A 131 -8.09 4.43 26.45
N GLY A 132 -8.68 5.61 26.55
CA GLY A 132 -8.84 6.37 27.80
C GLY A 132 -7.75 7.44 27.98
N ALA A 133 -8.13 8.55 28.59
CA ALA A 133 -7.24 9.73 28.75
C ALA A 133 -5.96 9.45 29.56
N ASP A 134 -5.97 8.42 30.41
CA ASP A 134 -4.83 8.05 31.26
C ASP A 134 -3.89 7.03 30.59
N ALA A 135 -4.19 6.63 29.35
CA ALA A 135 -3.37 5.66 28.61
C ALA A 135 -1.98 6.23 28.33
N LYS A 136 -0.96 5.42 28.61
CA LYS A 136 0.45 5.78 28.35
C LYS A 136 0.92 5.11 27.07
N TYR A 137 1.18 5.90 26.07
CA TYR A 137 1.71 5.45 24.78
C TYR A 137 2.67 6.46 24.16
N THR A 138 3.45 6.01 23.21
CA THR A 138 4.28 6.86 22.34
C THR A 138 3.81 6.65 20.90
N LEU A 139 3.55 7.74 20.20
CA LEU A 139 3.29 7.69 18.75
C LEU A 139 4.61 7.43 18.03
N GLU A 140 4.71 6.29 17.34
CA GLU A 140 5.92 5.90 16.60
C GLU A 140 5.84 6.37 15.13
N TRP A 141 4.65 6.26 14.54
CA TRP A 141 4.45 6.57 13.14
C TRP A 141 2.98 6.85 12.84
N ALA A 142 2.74 7.67 11.81
CA ALA A 142 1.41 7.90 11.29
C ALA A 142 1.43 8.15 9.79
N SER A 143 0.38 7.69 9.10
CA SER A 143 0.17 7.92 7.67
C SER A 143 -1.32 8.02 7.37
N GLY A 144 -1.64 8.86 6.40
CA GLY A 144 -2.97 8.88 5.79
C GLY A 144 -2.94 8.20 4.43
N TYR A 145 -3.98 7.48 4.07
CA TYR A 145 -4.07 6.89 2.76
C TYR A 145 -5.52 6.68 2.28
N THR A 146 -5.66 6.66 0.97
CA THR A 146 -6.91 6.43 0.26
C THR A 146 -6.85 5.10 -0.49
N PHE A 147 -7.92 4.36 -0.50
CA PHE A 147 -7.97 3.09 -1.22
C PHE A 147 -8.35 3.28 -2.68
N ALA A 148 -7.76 2.43 -3.50
CA ALA A 148 -8.18 2.26 -4.86
C ALA A 148 -8.33 0.76 -5.15
N CYS A 149 -9.44 0.37 -5.76
CA CYS A 149 -9.58 -0.95 -6.37
C CYS A 149 -9.45 -0.78 -7.87
N LEU A 150 -8.25 -0.94 -8.35
CA LEU A 150 -7.86 -0.74 -9.73
C LEU A 150 -7.24 -2.03 -10.27
N ARG A 151 -7.41 -2.28 -11.55
CA ARG A 151 -6.73 -3.38 -12.23
C ARG A 151 -6.43 -3.01 -13.66
N MET A 152 -5.44 -3.64 -14.24
CA MET A 152 -5.23 -3.60 -15.70
C MET A 152 -6.30 -4.44 -16.40
N GLU A 153 -6.67 -4.08 -17.63
CA GLU A 153 -7.57 -4.89 -18.47
C GLU A 153 -7.03 -6.32 -18.65
N LYS A 154 -5.72 -6.41 -18.90
CA LYS A 154 -4.97 -7.66 -19.06
C LYS A 154 -3.68 -7.60 -18.26
N PHE A 155 -3.22 -8.75 -17.78
CA PHE A 155 -1.95 -8.86 -17.05
C PHE A 155 -0.79 -9.31 -17.95
N ARG A 156 -1.06 -9.54 -19.23
CA ARG A 156 -0.07 -9.90 -20.24
C ARG A 156 -0.21 -9.05 -21.49
N TYR A 157 0.89 -8.46 -21.91
CA TYR A 157 1.04 -7.71 -23.15
C TYR A 157 2.26 -8.24 -23.91
N GLY A 158 2.01 -9.15 -24.88
CA GLY A 158 3.07 -9.85 -25.60
C GLY A 158 3.93 -10.72 -24.67
N ARG A 159 5.18 -10.34 -24.50
CA ARG A 159 6.16 -10.97 -23.60
C ARG A 159 6.36 -10.23 -22.28
N VAL A 160 5.53 -9.24 -21.99
CA VAL A 160 5.51 -8.52 -20.72
C VAL A 160 4.34 -9.01 -19.88
N LEU A 161 4.62 -9.44 -18.66
CA LEU A 161 3.67 -9.86 -17.64
C LEU A 161 3.68 -8.84 -16.49
N PHE A 162 2.53 -8.63 -15.87
CA PHE A 162 2.38 -7.79 -14.68
C PHE A 162 1.89 -8.63 -13.52
N ALA A 163 2.44 -8.39 -12.32
CA ALA A 163 2.07 -9.11 -11.11
C ALA A 163 2.05 -8.17 -9.89
N GLY A 164 1.17 -8.48 -8.92
CA GLY A 164 0.99 -7.68 -7.72
C GLY A 164 0.47 -6.28 -8.01
N ASP A 165 0.91 -5.28 -7.25
CA ASP A 165 0.43 -3.91 -7.35
C ASP A 165 0.72 -3.23 -8.70
N SER A 166 1.61 -3.78 -9.52
CA SER A 166 1.80 -3.32 -10.90
C SER A 166 0.61 -3.67 -11.80
N ALA A 167 -0.09 -4.77 -11.50
CA ALA A 167 -1.23 -5.29 -12.24
C ALA A 167 -2.58 -4.88 -11.65
N HIS A 168 -2.69 -4.81 -10.32
CA HIS A 168 -3.93 -4.49 -9.62
C HIS A 168 -3.67 -3.90 -8.23
N GLY A 169 -4.47 -2.93 -7.86
CA GLY A 169 -4.61 -2.43 -6.50
C GLY A 169 -5.88 -3.01 -5.89
N VAL A 170 -5.80 -3.56 -4.69
CA VAL A 170 -6.96 -4.09 -3.97
C VAL A 170 -7.10 -3.42 -2.61
N SER A 171 -8.32 -3.37 -2.10
CA SER A 171 -8.58 -2.87 -0.75
C SER A 171 -7.79 -3.69 0.28
N PRO A 172 -7.16 -3.06 1.28
CA PRO A 172 -6.42 -3.76 2.33
C PRO A 172 -7.30 -4.58 3.27
N PHE A 173 -8.61 -4.37 3.24
CA PHE A 173 -9.55 -5.18 4.01
C PHE A 173 -9.45 -6.65 3.62
N GLY A 174 -9.10 -7.49 4.61
CA GLY A 174 -8.92 -8.91 4.44
C GLY A 174 -7.51 -9.32 3.95
N ALA A 175 -6.52 -8.41 4.02
CA ALA A 175 -5.11 -8.69 3.70
C ALA A 175 -4.91 -9.34 2.31
N ARG A 176 -5.58 -8.81 1.29
CA ARG A 176 -5.65 -9.44 -0.04
C ARG A 176 -4.46 -9.10 -0.94
N GLY A 177 -3.84 -7.91 -0.81
CA GLY A 177 -2.83 -7.43 -1.76
C GLY A 177 -1.68 -8.40 -1.97
N ALA A 178 -0.95 -8.75 -0.89
CA ALA A 178 0.17 -9.68 -0.98
C ALA A 178 -0.27 -11.08 -1.44
N ASN A 179 -1.41 -11.57 -0.94
CA ASN A 179 -1.94 -12.88 -1.33
C ASN A 179 -2.29 -12.94 -2.81
N SER A 180 -2.91 -11.88 -3.37
CA SER A 180 -3.20 -11.80 -4.79
C SER A 180 -1.91 -11.77 -5.62
N GLY A 181 -0.92 -10.98 -5.19
CA GLY A 181 0.37 -10.92 -5.89
C GLY A 181 1.15 -12.24 -5.88
N ILE A 182 1.03 -13.06 -4.82
CA ILE A 182 1.58 -14.41 -4.79
C ILE A 182 0.85 -15.31 -5.80
N GLN A 183 -0.48 -15.22 -5.86
CA GLN A 183 -1.28 -15.96 -6.84
C GLN A 183 -0.95 -15.57 -8.29
N ASP A 184 -0.69 -14.30 -8.57
CA ASP A 184 -0.24 -13.86 -9.90
C ASP A 184 1.07 -14.53 -10.30
N ALA A 185 1.99 -14.72 -9.33
CA ALA A 185 3.28 -15.34 -9.58
C ALA A 185 3.20 -16.87 -9.74
N GLU A 186 2.14 -17.49 -9.21
CA GLU A 186 1.89 -18.95 -9.32
C GLU A 186 1.24 -19.31 -10.66
N ASN A 187 0.39 -18.43 -11.20
CA ASN A 187 -0.34 -18.64 -12.46
C ASN A 187 0.49 -18.30 -13.70
#